data_2de464a9556c60ec083b2b3833ede83d
#
_entry.id   2de464a9556c60ec083b2b3833ede83d
#
_cell.length_a   1.000
_cell.length_b   1.000
_cell.length_c   1.000
_cell.angle_alpha   90.00
_cell.angle_beta   90.00
_cell.angle_gamma   90.00
#
_symmetry.space_group_name_H-M   'P 1'
#
loop_
_entity.id
_entity.type
_entity.pdbx_description
1 polymer ?
#
loop_
_entity_poly.entity_id
_entity_poly.type
_entity_poly.pdbx_seq_one_letter_code
_entity_poly.pdbx_strand_id
1 'polypeptide(L)'
;QRQMCIRDRYMSYAHGYYAFPKLEGDIGPHMTFRGKKMLNWSLNNYLGLANHPEVRKADAEGAAQFGMAAPMGARMMSGQTVYHEQLERELAEFVGKEDAFLLNFGYQGMISIIDCLLTPRDVVVYDAEAHACIIDGLRLHKGKRFVYGHNDMDSLRLQLQHATDLAEEQKGGVLVITEGVFGMKGDLGKLDEIVALKKDFQFRLLVDDAHGFGTMGEGGRGTASHFGVTDGVDVLFNTFAKSMAGIGAFVCGPRWLVNLLRYNMRSQLYAKSLPMPMVIGALKRLELIRNHPEYQQKLWEIVRVLQSSLKENGFEIGVTNSPVTPVFLKGGIPEATNLVVDLRENHGIFCSMVVYPVIPKGEIIPVSYTHLTLPTTSR
;
A
#
# COMPACT_ATOMS: atom_id res chain seq x y z
N GLN A 1 34.08 -6.85 2.38
CA GLN A 1 34.47 -6.55 1.00
C GLN A 1 34.14 -7.70 0.02
N ARG A 2 34.51 -8.96 0.28
CA ARG A 2 34.27 -10.11 -0.64
C ARG A 2 32.79 -10.41 -0.89
N GLN A 3 31.94 -10.31 0.11
CA GLN A 3 30.48 -10.48 -0.05
C GLN A 3 29.84 -9.32 -0.82
N MET A 4 30.34 -8.10 -0.66
CA MET A 4 29.90 -6.93 -1.44
C MET A 4 30.22 -7.10 -2.93
N CYS A 5 31.43 -7.54 -3.28
CA CYS A 5 31.83 -7.76 -4.68
C CYS A 5 31.02 -8.86 -5.40
N ILE A 6 30.61 -9.93 -4.70
CA ILE A 6 29.76 -10.99 -5.29
C ILE A 6 28.35 -10.46 -5.54
N ARG A 7 27.79 -9.69 -4.59
CA ARG A 7 26.46 -9.06 -4.71
C ARG A 7 26.44 -8.03 -5.84
N ASP A 8 27.47 -7.20 -5.96
CA ASP A 8 27.60 -6.19 -7.01
C ASP A 8 27.73 -6.83 -8.40
N ARG A 9 28.47 -7.93 -8.52
CA ARG A 9 28.60 -8.67 -9.77
C ARG A 9 27.27 -9.29 -10.21
N TYR A 10 26.53 -9.94 -9.30
CA TYR A 10 25.21 -10.48 -9.60
C TYR A 10 24.23 -9.38 -10.02
N MET A 11 24.21 -8.25 -9.30
CA MET A 11 23.35 -7.11 -9.62
C MET A 11 23.67 -6.49 -10.97
N SER A 12 24.94 -6.48 -11.40
CA SER A 12 25.31 -5.98 -12.73
C SER A 12 24.79 -6.87 -13.88
N TYR A 13 24.79 -8.19 -13.73
CA TYR A 13 24.17 -9.12 -14.69
C TYR A 13 22.65 -9.10 -14.67
N ALA A 14 22.06 -8.85 -13.50
CA ALA A 14 20.61 -8.75 -13.33
C ALA A 14 20.03 -7.44 -13.89
N HIS A 15 20.86 -6.40 -14.05
CA HIS A 15 20.43 -5.07 -14.44
C HIS A 15 19.79 -5.04 -15.84
N GLY A 16 18.62 -4.42 -15.93
CA GLY A 16 17.87 -4.28 -17.17
C GLY A 16 17.09 -5.52 -17.61
N TYR A 17 17.21 -6.63 -16.90
CA TYR A 17 16.37 -7.81 -17.12
C TYR A 17 15.60 -8.20 -15.84
N TYR A 18 16.29 -8.61 -14.79
CA TYR A 18 15.67 -8.99 -13.51
C TYR A 18 15.51 -7.80 -12.57
N ALA A 19 16.49 -6.90 -12.53
CA ALA A 19 16.49 -5.67 -11.77
C ALA A 19 16.48 -4.46 -12.72
N PHE A 20 15.71 -3.45 -12.37
CA PHE A 20 15.53 -2.23 -13.16
C PHE A 20 15.10 -2.47 -14.63
N PRO A 21 14.12 -3.37 -14.91
CA PRO A 21 13.65 -3.60 -16.26
C PRO A 21 13.01 -2.32 -16.83
N LYS A 22 13.26 -2.05 -18.10
CA LYS A 22 12.66 -0.92 -18.80
C LYS A 22 11.41 -1.39 -19.53
N LEU A 23 10.24 -0.99 -19.03
CA LEU A 23 8.97 -1.18 -19.70
C LEU A 23 8.63 0.09 -20.49
N GLU A 24 8.20 -0.06 -21.72
CA GLU A 24 7.90 1.00 -22.65
C GLU A 24 6.44 0.99 -23.07
N GLY A 25 5.95 2.12 -23.54
CA GLY A 25 4.56 2.34 -23.95
C GLY A 25 3.68 2.89 -22.81
N ASP A 26 2.39 2.94 -23.07
CA ASP A 26 1.41 3.39 -22.09
C ASP A 26 1.28 2.39 -20.96
N ILE A 27 1.13 2.92 -19.72
CA ILE A 27 0.94 2.08 -18.53
C ILE A 27 -0.39 1.33 -18.66
N GLY A 28 -0.32 0.01 -18.65
CA GLY A 28 -1.52 -0.82 -18.79
C GLY A 28 -1.22 -2.31 -18.75
N PRO A 29 -2.23 -3.15 -19.05
CA PRO A 29 -2.09 -4.60 -19.04
C PRO A 29 -1.11 -5.12 -20.10
N HIS A 30 -0.83 -4.33 -21.12
CA HIS A 30 0.16 -4.66 -22.13
C HIS A 30 1.19 -3.55 -22.24
N MET A 31 2.45 -3.88 -22.00
CA MET A 31 3.59 -2.98 -22.17
C MET A 31 4.69 -3.67 -22.99
N THR A 32 5.62 -2.92 -23.52
CA THR A 32 6.73 -3.45 -24.30
C THR A 32 7.96 -3.64 -23.43
N PHE A 33 8.55 -4.83 -23.47
CA PHE A 33 9.83 -5.14 -22.84
C PHE A 33 10.79 -5.69 -23.89
N ARG A 34 11.91 -4.99 -24.11
CA ARG A 34 12.92 -5.36 -25.11
C ARG A 34 12.34 -5.63 -26.51
N GLY A 35 11.42 -4.76 -26.95
CA GLY A 35 10.77 -4.87 -28.26
C GLY A 35 9.64 -5.90 -28.36
N LYS A 36 9.36 -6.68 -27.31
CA LYS A 36 8.25 -7.65 -27.27
C LYS A 36 7.09 -7.11 -26.47
N LYS A 37 5.85 -7.26 -26.96
CA LYS A 37 4.63 -6.95 -26.22
C LYS A 37 4.42 -8.01 -25.14
N MET A 38 4.28 -7.58 -23.90
CA MET A 38 4.09 -8.42 -22.71
C MET A 38 2.75 -8.16 -22.06
N LEU A 39 2.09 -9.22 -21.57
CA LEU A 39 1.02 -9.10 -20.59
C LEU A 39 1.64 -8.79 -19.22
N ASN A 40 1.33 -7.61 -18.68
CA ASN A 40 2.00 -7.10 -17.49
C ASN A 40 1.16 -7.33 -16.22
N TRP A 41 1.68 -8.11 -15.30
CA TRP A 41 1.08 -8.43 -14.00
C TRP A 41 1.84 -7.80 -12.81
N SER A 42 2.77 -6.89 -13.06
CA SER A 42 3.62 -6.29 -12.01
C SER A 42 3.26 -4.85 -11.65
N LEU A 43 2.13 -4.32 -12.12
CA LEU A 43 1.68 -2.98 -11.81
C LEU A 43 0.56 -2.99 -10.76
N ASN A 44 0.67 -2.08 -9.77
CA ASN A 44 -0.38 -1.87 -8.77
C ASN A 44 -1.53 -0.95 -9.28
N ASN A 45 -1.77 -0.91 -10.58
CA ASN A 45 -2.81 -0.08 -11.22
C ASN A 45 -4.18 -0.75 -11.17
N TYR A 46 -4.63 -1.14 -9.98
CA TYR A 46 -5.80 -2.01 -9.76
C TYR A 46 -7.04 -1.61 -10.54
N LEU A 47 -7.38 -0.32 -10.52
CA LEU A 47 -8.59 0.21 -11.17
C LEU A 47 -8.33 0.76 -12.58
N GLY A 48 -7.12 0.58 -13.13
CA GLY A 48 -6.79 1.01 -14.48
C GLY A 48 -6.69 2.53 -14.67
N LEU A 49 -6.66 3.32 -13.59
CA LEU A 49 -6.75 4.77 -13.66
C LEU A 49 -5.51 5.46 -14.24
N ALA A 50 -4.36 4.79 -14.31
CA ALA A 50 -3.12 5.39 -14.79
C ALA A 50 -3.22 5.98 -16.22
N ASN A 51 -4.05 5.37 -17.09
CA ASN A 51 -4.29 5.82 -18.45
C ASN A 51 -5.74 6.26 -18.72
N HIS A 52 -6.52 6.44 -17.65
CA HIS A 52 -7.89 6.91 -17.82
C HIS A 52 -7.93 8.28 -18.48
N PRO A 53 -8.71 8.51 -19.56
CA PRO A 53 -8.71 9.78 -20.30
C PRO A 53 -9.00 11.01 -19.44
N GLU A 54 -9.99 10.91 -18.54
CA GLU A 54 -10.34 12.00 -17.61
C GLU A 54 -9.25 12.28 -16.58
N VAL A 55 -8.54 11.24 -16.12
CA VAL A 55 -7.41 11.37 -15.21
C VAL A 55 -6.26 12.10 -15.89
N ARG A 56 -5.88 11.67 -17.11
CA ARG A 56 -4.82 12.32 -17.89
C ARG A 56 -5.17 13.78 -18.23
N LYS A 57 -6.45 14.03 -18.51
CA LYS A 57 -6.94 15.39 -18.74
C LYS A 57 -6.81 16.25 -17.49
N ALA A 58 -7.28 15.78 -16.33
CA ALA A 58 -7.20 16.53 -15.07
C ALA A 58 -5.75 16.78 -14.64
N ASP A 59 -4.85 15.79 -14.79
CA ASP A 59 -3.42 15.97 -14.52
C ASP A 59 -2.80 17.05 -15.41
N ALA A 60 -3.12 17.06 -16.72
CA ALA A 60 -2.63 18.04 -17.68
C ALA A 60 -3.19 19.45 -17.41
N GLU A 61 -4.48 19.58 -17.12
CA GLU A 61 -5.14 20.85 -16.76
C GLU A 61 -4.58 21.41 -15.45
N GLY A 62 -4.36 20.56 -14.43
CA GLY A 62 -3.71 20.96 -13.19
C GLY A 62 -2.29 21.47 -13.40
N ALA A 63 -1.52 20.82 -14.27
CA ALA A 63 -0.18 21.27 -14.63
C ALA A 63 -0.18 22.58 -15.43
N ALA A 64 -1.12 22.75 -16.36
CA ALA A 64 -1.26 23.98 -17.15
C ALA A 64 -1.68 25.18 -16.29
N GLN A 65 -2.60 24.97 -15.34
CA GLN A 65 -3.14 26.03 -14.49
C GLN A 65 -2.16 26.48 -13.39
N PHE A 66 -1.50 25.53 -12.72
CA PHE A 66 -0.71 25.81 -11.51
C PHE A 66 0.80 25.65 -11.71
N GLY A 67 1.23 24.99 -12.79
CA GLY A 67 2.60 24.55 -12.97
C GLY A 67 2.95 23.36 -12.05
N MET A 68 4.08 22.73 -12.33
CA MET A 68 4.49 21.49 -11.64
C MET A 68 5.00 21.70 -10.20
N ALA A 69 5.35 22.93 -9.83
CA ALA A 69 6.02 23.20 -8.57
C ALA A 69 5.11 23.87 -7.51
N ALA A 70 3.94 24.38 -7.90
CA ALA A 70 3.03 25.03 -6.97
C ALA A 70 2.50 24.02 -5.92
N PRO A 71 2.29 24.47 -4.67
CA PRO A 71 2.42 25.81 -4.14
C PRO A 71 3.80 26.20 -3.56
N MET A 72 4.87 25.51 -3.79
CA MET A 72 6.26 25.83 -3.43
C MET A 72 6.60 25.89 -1.93
N GLY A 73 5.63 25.87 -1.03
CA GLY A 73 5.84 25.94 0.43
C GLY A 73 5.50 24.63 1.15
N ALA A 74 5.94 24.52 2.41
CA ALA A 74 5.43 23.52 3.35
C ALA A 74 3.99 23.88 3.76
N ARG A 75 3.19 22.87 4.10
CA ARG A 75 1.76 23.04 4.44
C ARG A 75 1.53 24.08 5.54
N MET A 76 2.35 24.08 6.57
CA MET A 76 2.24 24.99 7.71
C MET A 76 2.50 26.46 7.33
N MET A 77 3.24 26.74 6.27
CA MET A 77 3.65 28.09 5.89
C MET A 77 2.84 28.64 4.73
N SER A 78 3.19 28.27 3.52
CA SER A 78 2.59 28.82 2.29
C SER A 78 2.15 27.73 1.30
N GLY A 79 2.21 26.47 1.70
CA GLY A 79 1.87 25.32 0.87
C GLY A 79 0.45 24.78 1.04
N GLN A 80 -0.38 25.42 1.86
CA GLN A 80 -1.78 25.09 2.04
C GLN A 80 -2.63 25.72 0.94
N THR A 81 -3.56 24.97 0.34
CA THR A 81 -4.53 25.49 -0.61
C THR A 81 -5.93 24.92 -0.32
N VAL A 82 -6.95 25.59 -0.83
CA VAL A 82 -8.35 25.12 -0.75
C VAL A 82 -8.55 23.73 -1.38
N TYR A 83 -7.75 23.37 -2.38
CA TYR A 83 -7.81 22.07 -3.03
C TYR A 83 -7.20 20.94 -2.16
N HIS A 84 -6.15 21.23 -1.39
CA HIS A 84 -5.62 20.29 -0.40
C HIS A 84 -6.68 19.99 0.66
N GLU A 85 -7.33 21.01 1.19
CA GLU A 85 -8.41 20.86 2.19
C GLU A 85 -9.63 20.13 1.61
N GLN A 86 -9.98 20.44 0.36
CA GLN A 86 -11.05 19.73 -0.34
C GLN A 86 -10.75 18.25 -0.45
N LEU A 87 -9.55 17.87 -0.93
CA LEU A 87 -9.14 16.48 -1.09
C LEU A 87 -9.10 15.76 0.26
N GLU A 88 -8.57 16.39 1.31
CA GLU A 88 -8.56 15.82 2.67
C GLU A 88 -9.98 15.53 3.16
N ARG A 89 -10.88 16.50 3.05
CA ARG A 89 -12.28 16.32 3.45
C ARG A 89 -12.95 15.18 2.66
N GLU A 90 -12.80 15.17 1.34
CA GLU A 90 -13.43 14.16 0.49
C GLU A 90 -12.87 12.76 0.71
N LEU A 91 -11.57 12.62 1.02
CA LEU A 91 -10.94 11.34 1.37
C LEU A 91 -11.46 10.85 2.72
N ALA A 92 -11.54 11.73 3.73
CA ALA A 92 -12.07 11.37 5.05
C ALA A 92 -13.53 10.88 4.95
N GLU A 93 -14.37 11.62 4.24
CA GLU A 93 -15.77 11.25 3.97
C GLU A 93 -15.86 9.89 3.26
N PHE A 94 -15.02 9.67 2.23
CA PHE A 94 -15.05 8.43 1.45
C PHE A 94 -14.71 7.20 2.29
N VAL A 95 -13.70 7.27 3.15
CA VAL A 95 -13.30 6.14 4.01
C VAL A 95 -14.05 6.07 5.34
N GLY A 96 -14.98 7.01 5.59
CA GLY A 96 -15.81 7.05 6.81
C GLY A 96 -15.01 7.48 8.06
N LYS A 97 -14.10 8.45 7.92
CA LYS A 97 -13.33 9.03 9.03
C LYS A 97 -13.64 10.51 9.21
N GLU A 98 -13.34 11.04 10.41
CA GLU A 98 -13.67 12.42 10.78
C GLU A 98 -12.79 13.45 10.05
N ASP A 99 -11.49 13.17 9.86
CA ASP A 99 -10.53 14.08 9.23
C ASP A 99 -9.42 13.31 8.51
N ALA A 100 -8.73 13.98 7.60
CA ALA A 100 -7.59 13.44 6.89
C ALA A 100 -6.46 14.45 6.76
N PHE A 101 -5.25 13.96 6.52
CA PHE A 101 -4.07 14.75 6.21
C PHE A 101 -3.30 14.15 5.06
N LEU A 102 -3.03 14.96 4.02
CA LEU A 102 -2.28 14.57 2.83
C LEU A 102 -0.79 14.45 3.12
N LEU A 103 -0.16 13.47 2.50
CA LEU A 103 1.26 13.15 2.62
C LEU A 103 1.89 13.08 1.22
N ASN A 104 3.16 13.49 1.11
CA ASN A 104 3.83 13.53 -0.20
C ASN A 104 4.14 12.14 -0.77
N PHE A 105 4.50 11.18 0.09
CA PHE A 105 4.83 9.81 -0.29
C PHE A 105 4.37 8.83 0.77
N GLY A 106 3.92 7.63 0.35
CA GLY A 106 3.43 6.61 1.25
C GLY A 106 4.49 6.09 2.21
N TYR A 107 5.64 5.66 1.69
CA TYR A 107 6.73 5.11 2.50
C TYR A 107 7.21 6.08 3.59
N GLN A 108 7.54 7.30 3.20
CA GLN A 108 7.97 8.36 4.11
C GLN A 108 6.85 8.78 5.08
N GLY A 109 5.60 8.80 4.58
CA GLY A 109 4.42 9.13 5.37
C GLY A 109 4.22 8.17 6.53
N MET A 110 4.26 6.87 6.29
CA MET A 110 4.13 5.84 7.31
C MET A 110 5.23 5.96 8.38
N ILE A 111 6.49 6.10 7.95
CA ILE A 111 7.62 6.31 8.87
C ILE A 111 7.35 7.51 9.78
N SER A 112 6.90 8.63 9.20
CA SER A 112 6.66 9.87 9.94
C SER A 112 5.43 9.82 10.84
N ILE A 113 4.40 9.06 10.48
CA ILE A 113 3.25 8.80 11.34
C ILE A 113 3.71 8.08 12.61
N ILE A 114 4.46 6.99 12.46
CA ILE A 114 4.96 6.19 13.58
C ILE A 114 5.86 7.03 14.48
N ASP A 115 6.82 7.78 13.91
CA ASP A 115 7.72 8.68 14.66
C ASP A 115 6.96 9.78 15.40
N CYS A 116 5.89 10.31 14.81
CA CYS A 116 5.08 11.38 15.38
C CYS A 116 4.17 10.92 16.52
N LEU A 117 3.61 9.70 16.40
CA LEU A 117 2.64 9.19 17.36
C LEU A 117 3.26 8.65 18.65
N LEU A 118 4.52 8.25 18.61
CA LEU A 118 5.15 7.48 19.68
C LEU A 118 6.18 8.27 20.48
N THR A 119 6.11 8.12 21.78
CA THR A 119 7.13 8.54 22.73
C THR A 119 7.93 7.33 23.23
N PRO A 120 9.12 7.51 23.86
CA PRO A 120 9.88 6.37 24.40
C PRO A 120 9.15 5.53 25.46
N ARG A 121 8.04 6.04 26.01
CA ARG A 121 7.21 5.34 27.00
C ARG A 121 6.12 4.47 26.37
N ASP A 122 5.84 4.70 25.11
CA ASP A 122 4.80 3.94 24.40
C ASP A 122 5.34 2.60 23.93
N VAL A 123 4.45 1.61 23.85
CA VAL A 123 4.77 0.25 23.45
C VAL A 123 4.07 -0.06 22.14
N VAL A 124 4.78 -0.68 21.22
CA VAL A 124 4.20 -1.08 19.92
C VAL A 124 4.09 -2.59 19.82
N VAL A 125 2.95 -3.05 19.32
CA VAL A 125 2.72 -4.45 18.93
C VAL A 125 2.43 -4.47 17.43
N TYR A 126 3.18 -5.24 16.65
CA TYR A 126 3.03 -5.23 15.19
C TYR A 126 3.11 -6.62 14.57
N ASP A 127 2.46 -6.80 13.42
CA ASP A 127 2.45 -8.06 12.67
C ASP A 127 3.85 -8.40 12.14
N ALA A 128 4.22 -9.68 12.21
CA ALA A 128 5.53 -10.17 11.77
C ALA A 128 5.80 -9.93 10.27
N GLU A 129 4.75 -9.77 9.45
CA GLU A 129 4.85 -9.54 8.02
C GLU A 129 4.55 -8.08 7.62
N ALA A 130 4.57 -7.18 8.58
CA ALA A 130 4.37 -5.75 8.33
C ALA A 130 5.35 -5.20 7.29
N HIS A 131 4.85 -4.33 6.40
CA HIS A 131 5.61 -3.73 5.31
C HIS A 131 6.87 -2.99 5.79
N ALA A 132 7.89 -2.95 4.96
CA ALA A 132 9.18 -2.33 5.26
C ALA A 132 9.08 -0.89 5.78
N CYS A 133 8.11 -0.09 5.33
CA CYS A 133 7.90 1.27 5.83
C CYS A 133 7.49 1.30 7.30
N ILE A 134 6.72 0.32 7.77
CA ILE A 134 6.36 0.16 9.19
C ILE A 134 7.61 -0.21 9.98
N ILE A 135 8.36 -1.20 9.51
CA ILE A 135 9.61 -1.64 10.16
C ILE A 135 10.62 -0.49 10.27
N ASP A 136 10.77 0.30 9.22
CA ASP A 136 11.70 1.45 9.23
C ASP A 136 11.19 2.58 10.13
N GLY A 137 9.88 2.82 10.20
CA GLY A 137 9.29 3.72 11.19
C GLY A 137 9.54 3.27 12.62
N LEU A 138 9.38 1.97 12.88
CA LEU A 138 9.64 1.37 14.18
C LEU A 138 11.12 1.41 14.59
N ARG A 139 12.06 1.51 13.65
CA ARG A 139 13.50 1.72 13.98
C ARG A 139 13.79 3.08 14.61
N LEU A 140 12.95 4.08 14.37
CA LEU A 140 13.05 5.40 14.99
C LEU A 140 12.48 5.40 16.41
N HIS A 141 11.55 4.51 16.71
CA HIS A 141 10.94 4.40 18.03
C HIS A 141 11.94 3.88 19.07
N LYS A 142 12.09 4.62 20.18
CA LYS A 142 13.03 4.31 21.25
C LYS A 142 12.43 3.45 22.37
N GLY A 143 11.12 3.27 22.38
CA GLY A 143 10.40 2.42 23.32
C GLY A 143 10.43 0.94 22.94
N LYS A 144 9.70 0.14 23.70
CA LYS A 144 9.61 -1.32 23.47
C LYS A 144 8.71 -1.66 22.30
N ARG A 145 9.11 -2.69 21.56
CA ARG A 145 8.37 -3.27 20.43
C ARG A 145 8.20 -4.75 20.63
N PHE A 146 6.99 -5.24 20.42
CA PHE A 146 6.65 -6.65 20.41
C PHE A 146 6.16 -7.03 19.01
N VAL A 147 6.58 -8.17 18.52
CA VAL A 147 6.10 -8.74 17.26
C VAL A 147 5.14 -9.88 17.58
N TYR A 148 4.00 -9.94 16.88
CA TYR A 148 3.11 -11.10 16.95
C TYR A 148 3.17 -11.89 15.65
N GLY A 149 2.89 -13.20 15.74
CA GLY A 149 2.85 -14.08 14.57
C GLY A 149 1.83 -13.59 13.55
N HIS A 150 2.16 -13.70 12.26
CA HIS A 150 1.31 -13.19 11.18
C HIS A 150 -0.12 -13.71 11.28
N ASN A 151 -1.09 -12.80 11.39
CA ASN A 151 -2.51 -13.10 11.57
C ASN A 151 -2.85 -14.09 12.70
N ASP A 152 -1.97 -14.23 13.70
CA ASP A 152 -2.13 -15.10 14.86
C ASP A 152 -2.69 -14.29 16.05
N MET A 153 -3.98 -14.44 16.31
CA MET A 153 -4.68 -13.69 17.34
C MET A 153 -4.33 -14.13 18.76
N ASP A 154 -3.91 -15.38 18.96
CA ASP A 154 -3.43 -15.87 20.27
C ASP A 154 -2.07 -15.23 20.57
N SER A 155 -1.18 -15.20 19.58
CA SER A 155 0.09 -14.47 19.67
C SER A 155 -0.14 -12.98 19.92
N LEU A 156 -1.09 -12.34 19.22
CA LEU A 156 -1.41 -10.94 19.43
C LEU A 156 -1.92 -10.69 20.85
N ARG A 157 -2.82 -11.52 21.36
CA ARG A 157 -3.35 -11.42 22.73
C ARG A 157 -2.22 -11.51 23.77
N LEU A 158 -1.32 -12.45 23.60
CA LEU A 158 -0.16 -12.60 24.49
C LEU A 158 0.74 -11.35 24.47
N GLN A 159 1.04 -10.81 23.27
CA GLN A 159 1.87 -9.61 23.15
C GLN A 159 1.15 -8.36 23.68
N LEU A 160 -0.18 -8.27 23.53
CA LEU A 160 -0.98 -7.19 24.11
C LEU A 160 -0.94 -7.21 25.65
N GLN A 161 -0.99 -8.39 26.28
CA GLN A 161 -0.82 -8.49 27.74
C GLN A 161 0.52 -7.92 28.18
N HIS A 162 1.64 -8.37 27.57
CA HIS A 162 2.96 -7.87 27.87
C HIS A 162 3.11 -6.36 27.60
N ALA A 163 2.48 -5.88 26.52
CA ALA A 163 2.54 -4.47 26.15
C ALA A 163 1.75 -3.59 27.12
N THR A 164 0.58 -4.06 27.56
CA THR A 164 -0.27 -3.35 28.51
C THR A 164 0.43 -3.21 29.86
N ASP A 165 0.95 -4.32 30.42
CA ASP A 165 1.66 -4.32 31.71
C ASP A 165 2.85 -3.32 31.68
N LEU A 166 3.64 -3.35 30.60
CA LEU A 166 4.77 -2.46 30.44
C LEU A 166 4.35 -1.00 30.24
N ALA A 167 3.32 -0.74 29.43
CA ALA A 167 2.82 0.60 29.17
C ALA A 167 2.28 1.25 30.46
N GLU A 168 1.60 0.49 31.30
CA GLU A 168 1.13 0.96 32.63
C GLU A 168 2.29 1.33 33.52
N GLU A 169 3.33 0.49 33.62
CA GLU A 169 4.56 0.77 34.39
C GLU A 169 5.24 2.06 33.93
N GLN A 170 5.34 2.25 32.62
CA GLN A 170 6.01 3.41 31.98
C GLN A 170 5.12 4.65 31.86
N LYS A 171 3.84 4.56 32.18
CA LYS A 171 2.83 5.60 31.95
C LYS A 171 2.75 6.02 30.47
N GLY A 172 2.85 5.03 29.58
CA GLY A 172 2.73 5.15 28.13
C GLY A 172 1.40 4.59 27.63
N GLY A 173 1.28 4.50 26.29
CA GLY A 173 0.16 3.86 25.60
C GLY A 173 0.63 2.65 24.79
N VAL A 174 -0.34 1.90 24.25
CA VAL A 174 -0.10 0.77 23.35
C VAL A 174 -0.61 1.12 21.94
N LEU A 175 0.25 0.93 20.92
CA LEU A 175 -0.11 1.04 19.51
C LEU A 175 0.01 -0.34 18.87
N VAL A 176 -1.09 -0.84 18.29
CA VAL A 176 -1.10 -2.01 17.42
C VAL A 176 -0.98 -1.56 15.98
N ILE A 177 -0.11 -2.20 15.19
CA ILE A 177 0.07 -1.90 13.77
C ILE A 177 -0.11 -3.17 12.95
N THR A 178 -0.95 -3.11 11.92
CA THR A 178 -1.18 -4.19 10.96
C THR A 178 -1.46 -3.63 9.56
N GLU A 179 -1.60 -4.50 8.57
CA GLU A 179 -2.06 -4.14 7.23
C GLU A 179 -3.51 -4.56 7.02
N GLY A 180 -4.23 -3.86 6.16
CA GLY A 180 -5.55 -4.28 5.70
C GLY A 180 -5.43 -5.45 4.72
N VAL A 181 -4.57 -5.30 3.73
CA VAL A 181 -4.19 -6.36 2.76
C VAL A 181 -2.68 -6.49 2.74
N PHE A 182 -2.18 -7.67 3.02
CA PHE A 182 -0.75 -7.96 2.96
C PHE A 182 -0.29 -8.14 1.51
N GLY A 183 0.54 -7.20 1.04
CA GLY A 183 0.88 -7.07 -0.38
C GLY A 183 1.69 -8.22 -0.98
N MET A 184 2.27 -9.11 -0.17
CA MET A 184 3.07 -10.24 -0.64
C MET A 184 2.29 -11.56 -0.67
N LYS A 185 1.34 -11.74 0.24
CA LYS A 185 0.56 -12.98 0.38
C LYS A 185 -0.88 -12.85 -0.08
N GLY A 186 -1.39 -11.62 -0.21
CA GLY A 186 -2.74 -11.35 -0.67
C GLY A 186 -3.83 -11.68 0.35
N ASP A 187 -3.47 -12.07 1.56
CA ASP A 187 -4.42 -12.28 2.65
C ASP A 187 -4.78 -10.97 3.35
N LEU A 188 -5.88 -10.98 4.07
CA LEU A 188 -6.37 -9.81 4.81
C LEU A 188 -5.89 -9.86 6.25
N GLY A 189 -5.57 -8.70 6.81
CA GLY A 189 -5.47 -8.55 8.25
C GLY A 189 -6.83 -8.83 8.89
N LYS A 190 -6.84 -9.57 9.98
CA LYS A 190 -8.05 -9.94 10.73
C LYS A 190 -8.57 -8.78 11.56
N LEU A 191 -8.98 -7.68 10.87
CA LEU A 191 -9.30 -6.42 11.53
C LEU A 191 -10.49 -6.52 12.51
N ASP A 192 -11.47 -7.36 12.23
CA ASP A 192 -12.61 -7.63 13.09
C ASP A 192 -12.18 -8.32 14.40
N GLU A 193 -11.32 -9.34 14.32
CA GLU A 193 -10.78 -10.02 15.48
C GLU A 193 -9.87 -9.08 16.30
N ILE A 194 -9.02 -8.28 15.62
CA ILE A 194 -8.14 -7.30 16.28
C ILE A 194 -8.96 -6.23 17.01
N VAL A 195 -9.97 -5.66 16.35
CA VAL A 195 -10.87 -4.67 16.97
C VAL A 195 -11.64 -5.26 18.15
N ALA A 196 -12.05 -6.54 18.08
CA ALA A 196 -12.71 -7.21 19.18
C ALA A 196 -11.84 -7.26 20.45
N LEU A 197 -10.52 -7.34 20.33
CA LEU A 197 -9.59 -7.30 21.47
C LEU A 197 -9.60 -5.98 22.24
N LYS A 198 -10.14 -4.89 21.67
CA LYS A 198 -10.31 -3.62 22.40
C LYS A 198 -11.31 -3.71 23.57
N LYS A 199 -12.09 -4.80 23.66
CA LYS A 199 -12.92 -5.09 24.84
C LYS A 199 -12.08 -5.49 26.06
N ASP A 200 -10.93 -6.11 25.81
CA ASP A 200 -10.06 -6.67 26.85
C ASP A 200 -8.83 -5.79 27.09
N PHE A 201 -8.36 -5.07 26.08
CA PHE A 201 -7.11 -4.29 26.11
C PHE A 201 -7.33 -2.87 25.63
N GLN A 202 -6.65 -1.91 26.26
CA GLN A 202 -6.61 -0.52 25.79
C GLN A 202 -5.45 -0.30 24.83
N PHE A 203 -5.74 -0.15 23.55
CA PHE A 203 -4.74 0.19 22.53
C PHE A 203 -5.32 1.05 21.41
N ARG A 204 -4.47 1.74 20.69
CA ARG A 204 -4.80 2.36 19.41
C ARG A 204 -4.42 1.43 18.28
N LEU A 205 -5.22 1.42 17.21
CA LEU A 205 -5.00 0.58 16.04
C LEU A 205 -4.65 1.45 14.83
N LEU A 206 -3.45 1.23 14.27
CA LEU A 206 -3.02 1.76 12.98
C LEU A 206 -3.11 0.67 11.93
N VAL A 207 -3.81 0.94 10.85
CA VAL A 207 -3.94 0.04 9.70
C VAL A 207 -3.33 0.67 8.46
N ASP A 208 -2.36 -0.02 7.86
CA ASP A 208 -1.88 0.26 6.50
C ASP A 208 -2.83 -0.41 5.50
N ASP A 209 -3.68 0.36 4.88
CA ASP A 209 -4.66 -0.14 3.92
C ASP A 209 -4.30 0.20 2.47
N ALA A 210 -3.00 0.33 2.20
CA ALA A 210 -2.47 0.72 0.90
C ALA A 210 -2.92 -0.18 -0.27
N HIS A 211 -3.18 -1.46 -0.03
CA HIS A 211 -3.73 -2.40 -1.02
C HIS A 211 -5.25 -2.55 -0.95
N GLY A 212 -5.88 -2.19 0.17
CA GLY A 212 -7.32 -2.30 0.37
C GLY A 212 -8.10 -1.11 -0.17
N PHE A 213 -7.55 0.10 -0.09
CA PHE A 213 -8.19 1.30 -0.62
C PHE A 213 -8.46 1.19 -2.13
N GLY A 214 -9.69 1.45 -2.53
CA GLY A 214 -10.17 1.33 -3.91
C GLY A 214 -10.49 -0.11 -4.34
N THR A 215 -10.07 -1.13 -3.59
CA THR A 215 -10.22 -2.54 -3.96
C THR A 215 -11.13 -3.34 -3.02
N MET A 216 -11.11 -3.02 -1.74
CA MET A 216 -11.85 -3.71 -0.70
C MET A 216 -13.00 -2.88 -0.13
N GLY A 217 -13.95 -3.54 0.48
CA GLY A 217 -15.13 -2.91 1.07
C GLY A 217 -16.12 -2.35 0.05
N GLU A 218 -17.21 -1.81 0.54
CA GLU A 218 -18.26 -1.23 -0.30
C GLU A 218 -17.74 -0.02 -1.08
N GLY A 219 -17.84 -0.06 -2.41
CA GLY A 219 -17.37 1.02 -3.28
C GLY A 219 -15.87 1.31 -3.20
N GLY A 220 -15.06 0.38 -2.65
CA GLY A 220 -13.62 0.58 -2.52
C GLY A 220 -13.17 1.37 -1.28
N ARG A 221 -14.01 1.47 -0.24
CA ARG A 221 -13.69 2.22 0.99
C ARG A 221 -12.57 1.62 1.84
N GLY A 222 -12.09 0.44 1.49
CA GLY A 222 -10.96 -0.21 2.15
C GLY A 222 -11.34 -1.39 3.04
N THR A 223 -10.32 -1.99 3.66
CA THR A 223 -10.45 -3.25 4.40
C THR A 223 -11.22 -3.07 5.72
N ALA A 224 -11.07 -1.94 6.39
CA ALA A 224 -11.86 -1.66 7.60
C ALA A 224 -13.37 -1.62 7.31
N SER A 225 -13.77 -1.07 6.15
CA SER A 225 -15.16 -1.11 5.66
C SER A 225 -15.60 -2.52 5.29
N HIS A 226 -14.70 -3.32 4.69
CA HIS A 226 -14.97 -4.72 4.34
C HIS A 226 -15.41 -5.56 5.56
N PHE A 227 -14.75 -5.35 6.70
CA PHE A 227 -15.08 -6.03 7.96
C PHE A 227 -16.14 -5.31 8.80
N GLY A 228 -16.63 -4.14 8.39
CA GLY A 228 -17.59 -3.34 9.17
C GLY A 228 -17.03 -2.78 10.48
N VAL A 229 -15.70 -2.58 10.55
CA VAL A 229 -15.01 -2.14 11.79
C VAL A 229 -14.30 -0.79 11.62
N THR A 230 -14.76 0.04 10.70
CA THR A 230 -14.15 1.35 10.43
C THR A 230 -13.97 2.19 11.70
N ASP A 231 -14.94 2.21 12.60
CA ASP A 231 -14.87 2.98 13.85
C ASP A 231 -13.84 2.42 14.85
N GLY A 232 -13.51 1.13 14.74
CA GLY A 232 -12.51 0.46 15.58
C GLY A 232 -11.05 0.76 15.18
N VAL A 233 -10.82 1.29 13.97
CA VAL A 233 -9.49 1.69 13.49
C VAL A 233 -9.22 3.14 13.87
N ASP A 234 -8.19 3.42 14.66
CA ASP A 234 -7.89 4.79 15.12
C ASP A 234 -7.10 5.58 14.08
N VAL A 235 -6.17 4.94 13.38
CA VAL A 235 -5.33 5.55 12.35
C VAL A 235 -5.41 4.71 11.09
N LEU A 236 -6.00 5.25 10.03
CA LEU A 236 -6.09 4.59 8.74
C LEU A 236 -5.13 5.28 7.76
N PHE A 237 -4.18 4.53 7.24
CA PHE A 237 -3.21 5.02 6.27
C PHE A 237 -3.46 4.41 4.89
N ASN A 238 -3.31 5.23 3.85
CA ASN A 238 -3.48 4.84 2.45
C ASN A 238 -2.47 5.54 1.53
N THR A 239 -2.17 4.93 0.39
CA THR A 239 -1.29 5.51 -0.64
C THR A 239 -2.02 5.76 -1.95
N PHE A 240 -1.61 6.81 -2.68
CA PHE A 240 -2.08 7.04 -4.05
C PHE A 240 -1.33 6.20 -5.11
N ALA A 241 -0.25 5.54 -4.72
CA ALA A 241 0.64 4.82 -5.65
C ALA A 241 0.05 3.50 -6.20
N LYS A 242 -1.17 3.13 -5.81
CA LYS A 242 -1.83 1.87 -6.20
C LYS A 242 -3.16 2.15 -6.90
N SER A 243 -4.29 1.95 -6.27
CA SER A 243 -5.63 2.14 -6.87
C SER A 243 -5.86 3.55 -7.43
N MET A 244 -5.31 4.56 -6.78
CA MET A 244 -5.36 5.95 -7.25
C MET A 244 -4.41 6.24 -8.43
N ALA A 245 -3.50 5.34 -8.78
CA ALA A 245 -2.53 5.50 -9.87
C ALA A 245 -1.86 6.89 -9.89
N GLY A 246 -1.42 7.37 -8.72
CA GLY A 246 -0.85 8.71 -8.55
C GLY A 246 0.33 8.72 -7.57
N ILE A 247 0.79 9.90 -7.23
CA ILE A 247 1.83 10.12 -6.22
C ILE A 247 1.20 10.83 -5.03
N GLY A 248 1.53 10.38 -3.83
CA GLY A 248 1.02 10.89 -2.58
C GLY A 248 0.50 9.79 -1.67
N ALA A 249 -0.01 10.19 -0.54
CA ALA A 249 -0.66 9.33 0.44
C ALA A 249 -1.57 10.18 1.34
N PHE A 250 -2.30 9.53 2.22
CA PHE A 250 -3.07 10.21 3.25
C PHE A 250 -3.22 9.36 4.49
N VAL A 251 -3.42 10.02 5.61
CA VAL A 251 -3.77 9.41 6.88
C VAL A 251 -5.09 9.98 7.36
N CYS A 252 -5.96 9.11 7.87
CA CYS A 252 -7.27 9.49 8.41
C CYS A 252 -7.42 9.02 9.86
N GLY A 253 -8.28 9.69 10.60
CA GLY A 253 -8.64 9.32 11.96
C GLY A 253 -9.52 10.38 12.63
N PRO A 254 -9.62 10.33 13.98
CA PRO A 254 -10.28 11.38 14.75
C PRO A 254 -9.56 12.73 14.55
N ARG A 255 -10.29 13.82 14.53
CA ARG A 255 -9.76 15.17 14.27
C ARG A 255 -8.59 15.55 15.18
N TRP A 256 -8.67 15.20 16.45
CA TRP A 256 -7.60 15.49 17.42
C TRP A 256 -6.27 14.79 17.02
N LEU A 257 -6.35 13.56 16.54
CA LEU A 257 -5.18 12.80 16.07
C LEU A 257 -4.62 13.36 14.78
N VAL A 258 -5.49 13.64 13.79
CA VAL A 258 -5.07 14.25 12.52
C VAL A 258 -4.44 15.63 12.77
N ASN A 259 -4.96 16.42 13.70
CA ASN A 259 -4.33 17.68 14.10
C ASN A 259 -2.97 17.46 14.77
N LEU A 260 -2.81 16.46 15.64
CA LEU A 260 -1.51 16.10 16.18
C LEU A 260 -0.50 15.85 15.05
N LEU A 261 -0.86 15.03 14.06
CA LEU A 261 -0.01 14.76 12.90
C LEU A 261 0.27 16.03 12.09
N ARG A 262 -0.76 16.82 11.79
CA ARG A 262 -0.67 18.07 10.99
C ARG A 262 0.35 19.05 11.56
N TYR A 263 0.44 19.16 12.88
CA TYR A 263 1.33 20.11 13.55
C TYR A 263 2.68 19.55 13.98
N ASN A 264 2.89 18.23 13.90
CA ASN A 264 4.11 17.61 14.43
C ASN A 264 4.86 16.72 13.43
N MET A 265 4.24 16.29 12.32
CA MET A 265 4.93 15.43 11.35
C MET A 265 6.05 16.16 10.62
N ARG A 266 7.28 15.79 10.95
CA ARG A 266 8.49 16.44 10.40
C ARG A 266 8.56 16.38 8.88
N SER A 267 8.14 15.26 8.26
CA SER A 267 8.14 15.09 6.81
C SER A 267 7.16 16.02 6.06
N GLN A 268 6.23 16.66 6.79
CA GLN A 268 5.29 17.60 6.22
C GLN A 268 5.61 19.05 6.64
N LEU A 269 6.22 19.23 7.81
CA LEU A 269 6.62 20.56 8.29
C LEU A 269 7.86 21.10 7.56
N TYR A 270 8.78 20.22 7.20
CA TYR A 270 10.08 20.58 6.60
C TYR A 270 10.22 20.20 5.13
N ALA A 271 9.12 19.82 4.48
CA ALA A 271 9.09 19.53 3.06
C ALA A 271 8.02 20.38 2.35
N LYS A 272 8.16 20.54 1.04
CA LYS A 272 7.10 21.12 0.21
C LYS A 272 5.84 20.26 0.31
N SER A 273 4.68 20.93 0.21
CA SER A 273 3.39 20.23 0.08
C SER A 273 3.29 19.48 -1.24
N LEU A 274 2.36 18.55 -1.31
CA LEU A 274 2.04 17.82 -2.53
C LEU A 274 1.72 18.82 -3.67
N PRO A 275 2.33 18.69 -4.86
CA PRO A 275 2.12 19.63 -5.97
C PRO A 275 0.67 19.65 -6.44
N MET A 276 0.21 20.84 -6.87
CA MET A 276 -1.17 21.05 -7.31
C MET A 276 -1.64 20.09 -8.41
N PRO A 277 -0.85 19.76 -9.44
CA PRO A 277 -1.29 18.76 -10.43
C PRO A 277 -1.62 17.40 -9.80
N MET A 278 -0.87 16.99 -8.78
CA MET A 278 -1.15 15.74 -8.05
C MET A 278 -2.44 15.83 -7.23
N VAL A 279 -2.71 16.98 -6.62
CA VAL A 279 -3.94 17.23 -5.86
C VAL A 279 -5.17 17.24 -6.77
N ILE A 280 -5.11 17.97 -7.87
CA ILE A 280 -6.22 18.04 -8.86
C ILE A 280 -6.48 16.68 -9.48
N GLY A 281 -5.41 15.97 -9.88
CA GLY A 281 -5.53 14.62 -10.40
C GLY A 281 -6.06 13.62 -9.37
N ALA A 282 -5.71 13.78 -8.08
CA ALA A 282 -6.24 12.92 -7.01
C ALA A 282 -7.73 13.15 -6.76
N LEU A 283 -8.20 14.41 -6.80
CA LEU A 283 -9.62 14.74 -6.74
C LEU A 283 -10.42 14.04 -7.85
N LYS A 284 -9.93 14.08 -9.10
CA LYS A 284 -10.56 13.39 -10.23
C LYS A 284 -10.57 11.86 -10.05
N ARG A 285 -9.48 11.30 -9.58
CA ARG A 285 -9.38 9.85 -9.30
C ARG A 285 -10.37 9.41 -8.22
N LEU A 286 -10.48 10.18 -7.14
CA LEU A 286 -11.44 9.90 -6.07
C LEU A 286 -12.89 10.02 -6.57
N GLU A 287 -13.19 11.04 -7.37
CA GLU A 287 -14.48 11.21 -8.03
C GLU A 287 -14.85 9.98 -8.88
N LEU A 288 -13.90 9.50 -9.70
CA LEU A 288 -14.12 8.32 -10.54
C LEU A 288 -14.34 7.05 -9.70
N ILE A 289 -13.54 6.83 -8.65
CA ILE A 289 -13.72 5.66 -7.77
C ILE A 289 -15.10 5.71 -7.10
N ARG A 290 -15.51 6.87 -6.62
CA ARG A 290 -16.81 7.07 -5.94
C ARG A 290 -18.00 6.84 -6.87
N ASN A 291 -17.92 7.34 -8.11
CA ASN A 291 -19.03 7.36 -9.04
C ASN A 291 -19.10 6.12 -9.94
N HIS A 292 -18.06 5.30 -9.97
CA HIS A 292 -17.93 4.14 -10.85
C HIS A 292 -17.63 2.84 -10.07
N PRO A 293 -18.58 2.36 -9.25
CA PRO A 293 -18.39 1.10 -8.49
C PRO A 293 -18.16 -0.11 -9.40
N GLU A 294 -18.53 -0.02 -10.68
CA GLU A 294 -18.26 -1.04 -11.68
C GLU A 294 -16.76 -1.28 -11.91
N TYR A 295 -15.87 -0.34 -11.59
CA TYR A 295 -14.43 -0.57 -11.70
C TYR A 295 -13.97 -1.63 -10.68
N GLN A 296 -14.44 -1.51 -9.44
CA GLN A 296 -14.19 -2.52 -8.42
C GLN A 296 -14.82 -3.87 -8.79
N GLN A 297 -16.06 -3.88 -9.28
CA GLN A 297 -16.75 -5.10 -9.67
C GLN A 297 -16.00 -5.86 -10.78
N LYS A 298 -15.57 -5.17 -11.82
CA LYS A 298 -14.76 -5.74 -12.92
C LYS A 298 -13.40 -6.24 -12.44
N LEU A 299 -12.74 -5.51 -11.52
CA LEU A 299 -11.49 -5.98 -10.90
C LEU A 299 -11.73 -7.35 -10.25
N TRP A 300 -12.78 -7.48 -9.44
CA TRP A 300 -13.10 -8.72 -8.75
C TRP A 300 -13.55 -9.84 -9.67
N GLU A 301 -14.15 -9.54 -10.81
CA GLU A 301 -14.41 -10.55 -11.85
C GLU A 301 -13.11 -11.16 -12.39
N ILE A 302 -12.12 -10.32 -12.71
CA ILE A 302 -10.81 -10.77 -13.19
C ILE A 302 -10.07 -11.55 -12.09
N VAL A 303 -10.09 -11.06 -10.86
CA VAL A 303 -9.48 -11.73 -9.68
C VAL A 303 -10.05 -13.13 -9.52
N ARG A 304 -11.38 -13.28 -9.54
CA ARG A 304 -12.04 -14.59 -9.40
C ARG A 304 -11.63 -15.56 -10.49
N VAL A 305 -11.63 -15.11 -11.75
CA VAL A 305 -11.21 -15.96 -12.89
C VAL A 305 -9.76 -16.39 -12.73
N LEU A 306 -8.86 -15.47 -12.41
CA LEU A 306 -7.43 -15.78 -12.23
C LEU A 306 -7.22 -16.80 -11.09
N GLN A 307 -7.80 -16.50 -9.92
CA GLN A 307 -7.60 -17.34 -8.73
C GLN A 307 -8.25 -18.71 -8.87
N SER A 308 -9.47 -18.80 -9.45
CA SER A 308 -10.10 -20.08 -9.73
C SER A 308 -9.29 -20.91 -10.72
N SER A 309 -8.84 -20.29 -11.82
CA SER A 309 -8.04 -20.99 -12.83
C SER A 309 -6.72 -21.51 -12.28
N LEU A 310 -6.03 -20.71 -11.45
CA LEU A 310 -4.78 -21.16 -10.80
C LEU A 310 -5.04 -22.36 -9.87
N LYS A 311 -6.07 -22.31 -9.03
CA LYS A 311 -6.43 -23.41 -8.12
C LYS A 311 -6.84 -24.68 -8.88
N GLU A 312 -7.65 -24.56 -9.93
CA GLU A 312 -8.08 -25.67 -10.77
C GLU A 312 -6.91 -26.36 -11.49
N ASN A 313 -5.86 -25.61 -11.80
CA ASN A 313 -4.62 -26.13 -12.37
C ASN A 313 -3.59 -26.58 -11.32
N GLY A 314 -3.98 -26.67 -10.05
CA GLY A 314 -3.15 -27.22 -8.98
C GLY A 314 -2.09 -26.28 -8.42
N PHE A 315 -2.16 -24.98 -8.70
CA PHE A 315 -1.26 -24.02 -8.10
C PHE A 315 -1.68 -23.67 -6.67
N GLU A 316 -0.70 -23.62 -5.76
CA GLU A 316 -0.88 -23.14 -4.41
C GLU A 316 -0.83 -21.60 -4.40
N ILE A 317 -1.93 -20.97 -4.03
CA ILE A 317 -2.03 -19.50 -3.94
C ILE A 317 -2.35 -19.01 -2.53
N GLY A 318 -2.33 -19.90 -1.55
CA GLY A 318 -2.62 -19.58 -0.15
C GLY A 318 -4.07 -19.16 0.10
N VAL A 319 -4.28 -18.52 1.23
CA VAL A 319 -5.55 -17.90 1.59
C VAL A 319 -5.58 -16.50 0.98
N THR A 320 -5.97 -16.43 -0.28
CA THR A 320 -6.02 -15.19 -1.05
C THR A 320 -7.45 -14.72 -1.23
N ASN A 321 -7.79 -13.59 -0.63
CA ASN A 321 -9.11 -12.97 -0.66
C ASN A 321 -9.01 -11.46 -0.98
N SER A 322 -8.00 -11.09 -1.75
CA SER A 322 -7.73 -9.75 -2.25
C SER A 322 -7.33 -9.77 -3.73
N PRO A 323 -7.16 -8.61 -4.39
CA PRO A 323 -6.64 -8.53 -5.76
C PRO A 323 -5.17 -8.92 -5.93
N VAL A 324 -4.46 -9.14 -4.85
CA VAL A 324 -3.08 -9.65 -4.87
C VAL A 324 -3.13 -11.18 -4.93
N THR A 325 -2.52 -11.77 -5.94
CA THR A 325 -2.52 -13.22 -6.15
C THR A 325 -1.08 -13.75 -6.20
N PRO A 326 -0.54 -14.26 -5.08
CA PRO A 326 0.74 -14.95 -5.08
C PRO A 326 0.58 -16.36 -5.63
N VAL A 327 1.66 -16.92 -6.16
CA VAL A 327 1.76 -18.36 -6.45
C VAL A 327 2.94 -18.90 -5.65
N PHE A 328 2.68 -19.81 -4.71
CA PHE A 328 3.73 -20.36 -3.86
C PHE A 328 4.43 -21.51 -4.57
N LEU A 329 5.70 -21.33 -4.88
CA LEU A 329 6.53 -22.34 -5.53
C LEU A 329 7.75 -22.65 -4.67
N LYS A 330 8.24 -23.87 -4.77
CA LYS A 330 9.50 -24.26 -4.13
C LYS A 330 10.67 -23.99 -5.08
N GLY A 331 11.76 -23.47 -4.53
CA GLY A 331 12.96 -23.20 -5.31
C GLY A 331 13.80 -22.08 -4.69
N GLY A 332 14.85 -21.72 -5.42
CA GLY A 332 15.74 -20.63 -5.07
C GLY A 332 15.93 -19.68 -6.23
N ILE A 333 17.00 -18.88 -6.20
CA ILE A 333 17.31 -17.90 -7.23
C ILE A 333 17.41 -18.52 -8.63
N PRO A 334 18.05 -19.71 -8.85
CA PRO A 334 18.13 -20.31 -10.18
C PRO A 334 16.75 -20.65 -10.76
N GLU A 335 15.87 -21.28 -9.96
CA GLU A 335 14.52 -21.67 -10.40
C GLU A 335 13.67 -20.42 -10.69
N ALA A 336 13.73 -19.39 -9.83
CA ALA A 336 13.07 -18.12 -10.05
C ALA A 336 13.56 -17.43 -11.33
N THR A 337 14.88 -17.47 -11.59
CA THR A 337 15.49 -16.91 -12.79
C THR A 337 14.96 -17.62 -14.05
N ASN A 338 14.97 -18.95 -14.05
CA ASN A 338 14.50 -19.75 -15.19
C ASN A 338 13.00 -19.51 -15.45
N LEU A 339 12.17 -19.45 -14.40
CA LEU A 339 10.75 -19.16 -14.53
C LEU A 339 10.50 -17.77 -15.13
N VAL A 340 11.21 -16.74 -14.67
CA VAL A 340 11.07 -15.39 -15.23
C VAL A 340 11.45 -15.35 -16.71
N VAL A 341 12.52 -16.06 -17.11
CA VAL A 341 12.94 -16.16 -18.52
C VAL A 341 11.84 -16.85 -19.32
N ASP A 342 11.36 -17.99 -18.87
CA ASP A 342 10.34 -18.76 -19.56
C ASP A 342 9.05 -17.95 -19.75
N LEU A 343 8.53 -17.33 -18.69
CA LEU A 343 7.35 -16.47 -18.75
C LEU A 343 7.51 -15.32 -19.75
N ARG A 344 8.67 -14.66 -19.77
CA ARG A 344 8.91 -13.51 -20.63
C ARG A 344 9.19 -13.90 -22.08
N GLU A 345 10.09 -14.87 -22.29
CA GLU A 345 10.57 -15.19 -23.66
C GLU A 345 9.60 -16.09 -24.42
N ASN A 346 8.96 -17.05 -23.72
CA ASN A 346 8.10 -18.06 -24.35
C ASN A 346 6.61 -17.75 -24.24
N HIS A 347 6.19 -17.05 -23.16
CA HIS A 347 4.76 -16.82 -22.89
C HIS A 347 4.35 -15.35 -22.94
N GLY A 348 5.30 -14.40 -23.08
CA GLY A 348 4.99 -12.98 -23.17
C GLY A 348 4.34 -12.41 -21.89
N ILE A 349 4.68 -12.98 -20.72
CA ILE A 349 4.15 -12.58 -19.41
C ILE A 349 5.25 -11.87 -18.61
N PHE A 350 4.93 -10.67 -18.13
CA PHE A 350 5.80 -9.90 -17.24
C PHE A 350 5.17 -9.85 -15.85
N CYS A 351 5.75 -10.59 -14.90
CA CYS A 351 5.34 -10.58 -13.49
C CYS A 351 6.53 -10.22 -12.59
N SER A 352 6.21 -9.80 -11.37
CA SER A 352 7.19 -9.60 -10.30
C SER A 352 7.51 -10.94 -9.63
N MET A 353 8.79 -11.13 -9.28
CA MET A 353 9.26 -12.33 -8.60
C MET A 353 9.86 -11.96 -7.27
N VAL A 354 9.37 -12.57 -6.21
CA VAL A 354 9.87 -12.39 -4.86
C VAL A 354 10.70 -13.60 -4.46
N VAL A 355 11.87 -13.34 -3.89
CA VAL A 355 12.83 -14.36 -3.45
C VAL A 355 13.46 -13.95 -2.12
N TYR A 356 14.18 -14.88 -1.49
CA TYR A 356 14.99 -14.56 -0.30
C TYR A 356 15.89 -13.30 -0.56
N PRO A 357 16.03 -12.37 0.38
CA PRO A 357 15.63 -12.42 1.79
C PRO A 357 14.23 -11.86 2.12
N VAL A 358 13.43 -11.53 1.13
CA VAL A 358 12.08 -10.95 1.33
C VAL A 358 11.09 -12.02 1.83
N ILE A 359 11.29 -13.26 1.40
CA ILE A 359 10.54 -14.44 1.81
C ILE A 359 11.51 -15.52 2.32
N PRO A 360 11.03 -16.60 2.99
CA PRO A 360 11.87 -17.68 3.48
C PRO A 360 12.76 -18.30 2.39
N LYS A 361 13.93 -18.77 2.80
CA LYS A 361 14.86 -19.47 1.89
C LYS A 361 14.25 -20.80 1.41
N GLY A 362 14.25 -21.02 0.11
CA GLY A 362 13.69 -22.22 -0.52
C GLY A 362 12.28 -22.01 -1.08
N GLU A 363 11.77 -20.79 -0.95
CA GLU A 363 10.52 -20.36 -1.56
C GLU A 363 10.76 -19.32 -2.64
N ILE A 364 9.91 -19.32 -3.67
CA ILE A 364 9.82 -18.29 -4.70
C ILE A 364 8.34 -17.96 -4.90
N ILE A 365 8.03 -16.67 -4.98
CA ILE A 365 6.64 -16.22 -5.14
C ILE A 365 6.56 -15.28 -6.35
N PRO A 366 6.07 -15.75 -7.51
CA PRO A 366 5.51 -14.86 -8.51
C PRO A 366 4.27 -14.19 -7.91
N VAL A 367 4.27 -12.87 -7.87
CA VAL A 367 3.11 -12.11 -7.38
C VAL A 367 2.46 -11.43 -8.57
N SER A 368 1.19 -11.70 -8.75
CA SER A 368 0.33 -11.03 -9.72
C SER A 368 -0.49 -9.96 -8.99
N TYR A 369 -0.33 -8.71 -9.44
CA TYR A 369 -1.22 -7.62 -9.07
C TYR A 369 -2.26 -7.49 -10.18
N THR A 370 -3.48 -7.95 -9.91
CA THR A 370 -4.58 -7.87 -10.88
C THR A 370 -4.93 -6.41 -11.12
N HIS A 371 -5.06 -6.02 -12.38
CA HIS A 371 -5.46 -4.67 -12.74
C HIS A 371 -6.49 -4.64 -13.87
N LEU A 372 -7.33 -3.63 -13.82
CA LEU A 372 -8.41 -3.42 -14.76
C LEU A 372 -7.88 -2.91 -16.12
N THR A 373 -8.41 -3.46 -17.20
CA THR A 373 -8.32 -2.86 -18.53
C THR A 373 -9.58 -2.03 -18.78
N LEU A 374 -9.47 -0.72 -18.71
CA LEU A 374 -10.55 0.16 -19.14
C LEU A 374 -10.59 0.17 -20.66
N PRO A 375 -11.78 0.13 -21.30
CA PRO A 375 -11.88 0.27 -22.75
C PRO A 375 -11.28 1.61 -23.14
N THR A 376 -10.18 1.59 -23.88
CA THR A 376 -9.79 2.77 -24.64
C THR A 376 -10.91 2.96 -25.67
N THR A 377 -11.62 4.09 -25.61
CA THR A 377 -12.52 4.46 -26.69
C THR A 377 -11.74 4.40 -27.98
N SER A 378 -11.95 3.36 -28.75
CA SER A 378 -11.45 3.26 -30.11
C SER A 378 -12.00 4.43 -30.91
N ARG A 379 -11.14 5.32 -31.33
CA ARG A 379 -11.42 6.13 -32.52
C ARG A 379 -11.13 5.32 -33.76
#